data_afd5cdc5f2d0150c205e321b7958c922
#
_entry.id   afd5cdc5f2d0150c205e321b7958c922
#
_cell.length_a   1.000
_cell.length_b   1.000
_cell.length_c   1.000
_cell.angle_alpha   90.00
_cell.angle_beta   90.00
_cell.angle_gamma   90.00
#
_symmetry.space_group_name_H-M   'P 1'
#
loop_
_entity.id
_entity.type
_entity.pdbx_description
1 polymer ?
#
loop_
_entity_poly.entity_id
_entity_poly.type
_entity_poly.pdbx_seq_one_letter_code
_entity_poly.pdbx_strand_id
1 'polypeptide(L)'
;MKSTHLTLFVALTFACSSPVFAQRSHPGGGPPAGHGPSTASGSGMGEANKGGAMSHTDMSHSSPSDVLSHNTAIAGKIKSLTGQDAQAACSGFKNLGQCVAAAHVAKNLDIPGGFDALKAKMTGAGSISLGKAIEQLSPNANAKSETKKANHQAADDLRETSS
;
A
#
# COMPACT_ATOMS: atom_id res chain seq x y z
N MET A 1 -32.60 -19.23 33.84
CA MET A 1 -33.28 -18.49 32.78
C MET A 1 -32.44 -18.66 31.50
N LYS A 2 -32.97 -19.45 30.53
CA LYS A 2 -32.26 -19.82 29.29
C LYS A 2 -32.63 -18.78 28.23
N SER A 3 -31.66 -17.97 27.78
CA SER A 3 -31.86 -17.01 26.70
C SER A 3 -31.55 -17.68 25.36
N THR A 4 -32.57 -17.87 24.54
CA THR A 4 -32.49 -18.49 23.22
C THR A 4 -32.19 -17.41 22.20
N HIS A 5 -30.98 -17.39 21.66
CA HIS A 5 -30.60 -16.47 20.56
C HIS A 5 -31.08 -17.05 19.24
N LEU A 6 -32.09 -16.40 18.69
CA LEU A 6 -32.64 -16.67 17.35
C LEU A 6 -31.72 -16.07 16.29
N THR A 7 -30.99 -16.93 15.58
CA THR A 7 -30.11 -16.53 14.49
C THR A 7 -30.91 -16.39 13.21
N LEU A 8 -31.10 -15.14 12.77
CA LEU A 8 -31.78 -14.84 11.51
C LEU A 8 -30.74 -14.89 10.37
N PHE A 9 -30.77 -15.94 9.54
CA PHE A 9 -30.00 -16.02 8.30
C PHE A 9 -30.72 -15.24 7.20
N VAL A 10 -30.17 -14.08 6.83
CA VAL A 10 -30.58 -13.37 5.63
C VAL A 10 -29.68 -13.82 4.48
N ALA A 11 -30.22 -14.66 3.60
CA ALA A 11 -29.56 -15.05 2.34
C ALA A 11 -29.71 -13.90 1.34
N LEU A 12 -28.63 -13.17 1.09
CA LEU A 12 -28.58 -12.13 0.07
C LEU A 12 -28.03 -12.73 -1.23
N THR A 13 -28.93 -13.00 -2.18
CA THR A 13 -28.56 -13.43 -3.53
C THR A 13 -28.09 -12.23 -4.34
N PHE A 14 -26.79 -12.16 -4.63
CA PHE A 14 -26.21 -11.18 -5.55
C PHE A 14 -26.34 -11.66 -6.99
N ALA A 15 -27.18 -10.97 -7.77
CA ALA A 15 -27.22 -11.12 -9.22
C ALA A 15 -26.00 -10.44 -9.84
N CYS A 16 -25.14 -11.23 -10.50
CA CYS A 16 -24.03 -10.74 -11.32
C CYS A 16 -24.56 -10.05 -12.58
N SER A 17 -24.49 -8.71 -12.63
CA SER A 17 -24.62 -7.95 -13.86
C SER A 17 -23.22 -7.54 -14.33
N SER A 18 -22.74 -8.17 -15.41
CA SER A 18 -21.46 -7.83 -16.04
C SER A 18 -21.65 -6.60 -16.93
N PRO A 19 -20.89 -5.52 -16.77
CA PRO A 19 -20.80 -4.46 -17.78
C PRO A 19 -19.84 -4.87 -18.87
N VAL A 20 -20.33 -4.92 -20.10
CA VAL A 20 -19.54 -5.04 -21.34
C VAL A 20 -18.82 -3.70 -21.55
N PHE A 21 -17.50 -3.67 -21.36
CA PHE A 21 -16.69 -2.53 -21.73
C PHE A 21 -16.36 -2.61 -23.23
N ALA A 22 -16.95 -1.69 -24.00
CA ALA A 22 -16.59 -1.44 -25.39
C ALA A 22 -15.16 -0.89 -25.47
N GLN A 23 -14.29 -1.64 -26.13
CA GLN A 23 -12.94 -1.21 -26.51
C GLN A 23 -13.06 -0.05 -27.51
N ARG A 24 -12.57 1.12 -27.13
CA ARG A 24 -12.42 2.25 -28.04
C ARG A 24 -11.03 2.18 -28.67
N SER A 25 -11.00 1.74 -29.90
CA SER A 25 -9.83 1.76 -30.77
C SER A 25 -9.42 3.20 -31.06
N HIS A 26 -8.18 3.58 -30.75
CA HIS A 26 -7.55 4.80 -31.26
C HIS A 26 -6.76 4.46 -32.53
N PRO A 27 -7.09 5.05 -33.67
CA PRO A 27 -6.23 4.97 -34.86
C PRO A 27 -5.21 6.12 -34.87
N GLY A 28 -3.94 5.76 -35.05
CA GLY A 28 -2.97 6.44 -35.84
C GLY A 28 -2.51 7.85 -35.45
N GLY A 29 -1.27 7.93 -35.03
CA GLY A 29 -0.45 9.14 -35.10
C GLY A 29 0.99 8.70 -35.34
N GLY A 30 1.51 8.94 -36.54
CA GLY A 30 2.80 8.53 -37.04
C GLY A 30 3.99 9.23 -36.35
N PRO A 31 5.22 8.71 -36.53
CA PRO A 31 6.42 9.22 -35.90
C PRO A 31 6.98 10.44 -36.65
N PRO A 32 7.51 11.47 -35.99
CA PRO A 32 8.45 12.39 -36.60
C PRO A 32 9.86 11.81 -36.55
N ALA A 33 10.47 11.78 -37.71
CA ALA A 33 11.83 11.40 -37.97
C ALA A 33 12.84 12.43 -37.45
N GLY A 34 13.99 11.93 -36.98
CA GLY A 34 15.27 12.56 -37.16
C GLY A 34 15.74 13.53 -36.08
N HIS A 35 16.78 13.09 -35.35
CA HIS A 35 17.97 13.92 -35.16
C HIS A 35 19.14 12.98 -34.87
N GLY A 36 20.22 13.19 -35.63
CA GLY A 36 21.38 12.37 -35.76
C GLY A 36 22.35 12.39 -34.58
N PRO A 37 23.43 11.62 -34.69
CA PRO A 37 24.37 11.37 -33.61
C PRO A 37 25.37 12.51 -33.47
N SER A 38 25.52 13.05 -32.27
CA SER A 38 26.66 13.87 -31.91
C SER A 38 27.63 13.05 -31.07
N THR A 39 28.68 12.59 -31.72
CA THR A 39 29.93 12.17 -31.11
C THR A 39 30.60 13.36 -30.45
N ALA A 40 30.81 13.31 -29.16
CA ALA A 40 31.82 14.13 -28.50
C ALA A 40 32.55 13.28 -27.46
N SER A 41 33.75 12.85 -27.84
CA SER A 41 34.80 12.41 -26.93
C SER A 41 35.16 13.54 -25.97
N GLY A 42 35.17 13.24 -24.69
CA GLY A 42 35.66 14.10 -23.65
C GLY A 42 36.25 13.27 -22.51
N SER A 43 37.53 12.89 -22.63
CA SER A 43 38.31 12.36 -21.52
C SER A 43 38.46 13.48 -20.48
N GLY A 44 37.97 13.25 -19.28
CA GLY A 44 38.22 14.10 -18.12
C GLY A 44 38.44 13.20 -16.90
N MET A 45 39.72 12.95 -16.60
CA MET A 45 40.13 12.47 -15.27
C MET A 45 39.89 13.59 -14.26
N GLY A 46 39.25 13.26 -13.16
CA GLY A 46 39.03 14.19 -12.05
C GLY A 46 38.45 13.48 -10.86
N GLU A 47 39.32 13.00 -10.03
CA GLU A 47 39.35 13.08 -8.58
C GLU A 47 38.21 12.56 -7.72
N ALA A 48 38.63 11.62 -6.92
CA ALA A 48 38.02 11.08 -5.72
C ALA A 48 37.36 12.16 -4.85
N ASN A 49 36.04 12.20 -4.77
CA ASN A 49 35.35 12.76 -3.62
C ASN A 49 34.70 11.61 -2.83
N LYS A 50 35.42 11.24 -1.78
CA LYS A 50 35.00 10.31 -0.74
C LYS A 50 33.99 11.02 0.16
N GLY A 51 32.81 11.26 -0.36
CA GLY A 51 31.64 11.70 0.38
C GLY A 51 30.72 10.49 0.52
N GLY A 52 30.65 9.93 1.73
CA GLY A 52 29.75 8.86 2.06
C GLY A 52 28.31 9.32 1.83
N ALA A 53 27.79 9.10 0.63
CA ALA A 53 26.36 9.06 0.40
C ALA A 53 25.88 7.83 1.15
N MET A 54 25.30 8.05 2.34
CA MET A 54 24.42 7.05 2.93
C MET A 54 23.37 6.75 1.88
N SER A 55 23.48 5.60 1.27
CA SER A 55 22.43 5.04 0.42
C SER A 55 21.19 5.04 1.27
N HIS A 56 20.27 5.97 1.01
CA HIS A 56 18.90 5.80 1.37
C HIS A 56 18.47 4.54 0.63
N THR A 57 18.58 3.40 1.29
CA THR A 57 18.08 2.13 0.79
C THR A 57 16.61 2.38 0.51
N ASP A 58 16.28 2.44 -0.77
CA ASP A 58 14.94 2.71 -1.25
C ASP A 58 14.05 1.54 -0.82
N MET A 59 13.48 1.65 0.38
CA MET A 59 12.58 0.65 0.95
C MET A 59 11.28 0.50 0.13
N SER A 60 11.13 1.32 -0.91
CA SER A 60 9.96 1.28 -1.80
C SER A 60 9.92 0.03 -2.66
N HIS A 61 11.03 -0.64 -2.88
CA HIS A 61 11.13 -1.81 -3.76
C HIS A 61 11.40 -3.14 -3.03
N SER A 62 11.76 -3.09 -1.75
CA SER A 62 11.93 -4.30 -0.93
C SER A 62 10.57 -4.90 -0.57
N SER A 63 10.48 -6.23 -0.59
CA SER A 63 9.24 -6.88 -0.13
C SER A 63 9.02 -6.59 1.36
N PRO A 64 7.76 -6.50 1.82
CA PRO A 64 7.50 -6.33 3.25
C PRO A 64 8.20 -7.37 4.11
N SER A 65 8.28 -8.60 3.65
CA SER A 65 8.93 -9.71 4.35
C SER A 65 10.42 -9.49 4.57
N ASP A 66 11.13 -8.99 3.56
CA ASP A 66 12.57 -8.75 3.65
C ASP A 66 12.88 -7.65 4.68
N VAL A 67 12.14 -6.55 4.63
CA VAL A 67 12.33 -5.46 5.60
C VAL A 67 12.01 -5.92 7.02
N LEU A 68 10.91 -6.66 7.21
CA LEU A 68 10.47 -7.13 8.52
C LEU A 68 11.41 -8.18 9.15
N SER A 69 12.12 -8.97 8.33
CA SER A 69 13.09 -9.95 8.83
C SER A 69 14.31 -9.29 9.48
N HIS A 70 14.64 -8.06 9.06
CA HIS A 70 15.80 -7.31 9.52
C HIS A 70 15.45 -6.15 10.47
N ASN A 71 14.17 -5.82 10.63
CA ASN A 71 13.73 -4.69 11.42
C ASN A 71 12.65 -5.09 12.44
N THR A 72 13.10 -5.50 13.63
CA THR A 72 12.21 -5.92 14.72
C THR A 72 11.40 -4.77 15.32
N ALA A 73 11.89 -3.52 15.20
CA ALA A 73 11.19 -2.35 15.73
C ALA A 73 9.90 -2.07 14.95
N ILE A 74 9.98 -2.06 13.61
CA ILE A 74 8.77 -1.89 12.80
C ILE A 74 7.83 -3.11 12.91
N ALA A 75 8.37 -4.32 13.05
CA ALA A 75 7.56 -5.51 13.29
C ALA A 75 6.76 -5.40 14.60
N GLY A 76 7.39 -4.91 15.67
CA GLY A 76 6.72 -4.63 16.94
C GLY A 76 5.64 -3.56 16.83
N LYS A 77 5.89 -2.49 16.05
CA LYS A 77 4.92 -1.43 15.79
C LYS A 77 3.68 -1.96 15.07
N ILE A 78 3.87 -2.73 14.00
CA ILE A 78 2.77 -3.36 13.26
C ILE A 78 1.95 -4.28 14.16
N LYS A 79 2.61 -5.10 14.97
CA LYS A 79 1.94 -5.97 15.93
C LYS A 79 1.10 -5.17 16.92
N SER A 80 1.58 -4.03 17.42
CA SER A 80 0.83 -3.17 18.34
C SER A 80 -0.37 -2.49 17.70
N LEU A 81 -0.30 -2.18 16.39
CA LEU A 81 -1.38 -1.57 15.64
C LEU A 81 -2.47 -2.57 15.22
N THR A 82 -2.06 -3.78 14.82
CA THR A 82 -2.97 -4.78 14.23
C THR A 82 -3.35 -5.92 15.18
N GLY A 83 -2.58 -6.13 16.23
CA GLY A 83 -2.69 -7.30 17.12
C GLY A 83 -2.15 -8.59 16.50
N GLN A 84 -1.60 -8.55 15.29
CA GLN A 84 -1.15 -9.72 14.53
C GLN A 84 0.37 -9.74 14.38
N ASP A 85 0.91 -10.91 14.01
CA ASP A 85 2.29 -11.02 13.57
C ASP A 85 2.53 -10.14 12.33
N ALA A 86 3.64 -9.41 12.32
CA ALA A 86 3.92 -8.42 11.29
C ALA A 86 4.09 -9.04 9.89
N GLN A 87 4.72 -10.22 9.80
CA GLN A 87 4.88 -10.93 8.52
C GLN A 87 3.51 -11.34 7.97
N ALA A 88 2.67 -11.93 8.82
CA ALA A 88 1.32 -12.33 8.45
C ALA A 88 0.45 -11.12 8.10
N ALA A 89 0.51 -10.04 8.89
CA ALA A 89 -0.22 -8.81 8.66
C ALA A 89 0.13 -8.19 7.29
N CYS A 90 1.42 -8.05 6.97
CA CYS A 90 1.87 -7.37 5.77
C CYS A 90 1.97 -8.26 4.51
N SER A 91 1.70 -9.56 4.64
CA SER A 91 1.65 -10.46 3.49
C SER A 91 0.61 -10.00 2.46
N GLY A 92 1.01 -9.95 1.19
CA GLY A 92 0.17 -9.56 0.05
C GLY A 92 0.14 -8.06 -0.25
N PHE A 93 0.66 -7.20 0.62
CA PHE A 93 0.85 -5.79 0.29
C PHE A 93 2.02 -5.60 -0.67
N LYS A 94 1.95 -4.58 -1.52
CA LYS A 94 3.01 -4.26 -2.49
C LYS A 94 4.29 -3.76 -1.83
N ASN A 95 4.16 -3.05 -0.72
CA ASN A 95 5.28 -2.55 0.07
C ASN A 95 4.87 -2.37 1.54
N LEU A 96 5.88 -2.23 2.41
CA LEU A 96 5.67 -2.11 3.85
C LEU A 96 4.91 -0.84 4.22
N GLY A 97 5.14 0.29 3.53
CA GLY A 97 4.45 1.54 3.78
C GLY A 97 2.94 1.43 3.61
N GLN A 98 2.46 0.68 2.60
CA GLN A 98 1.03 0.42 2.43
C GLN A 98 0.44 -0.41 3.57
N CYS A 99 1.18 -1.41 4.05
CA CYS A 99 0.76 -2.22 5.20
C CYS A 99 0.63 -1.36 6.46
N VAL A 100 1.66 -0.57 6.77
CA VAL A 100 1.67 0.30 7.95
C VAL A 100 0.57 1.37 7.86
N ALA A 101 0.38 1.99 6.70
CA ALA A 101 -0.70 2.96 6.49
C ALA A 101 -2.09 2.33 6.70
N ALA A 102 -2.32 1.11 6.19
CA ALA A 102 -3.56 0.38 6.42
C ALA A 102 -3.78 0.06 7.92
N ALA A 103 -2.71 -0.29 8.64
CA ALA A 103 -2.76 -0.53 10.08
C ALA A 103 -3.16 0.73 10.86
N HIS A 104 -2.60 1.89 10.49
CA HIS A 104 -2.99 3.17 11.09
C HIS A 104 -4.45 3.54 10.81
N VAL A 105 -4.93 3.34 9.56
CA VAL A 105 -6.33 3.59 9.23
C VAL A 105 -7.26 2.70 10.04
N ALA A 106 -6.96 1.40 10.12
CA ALA A 106 -7.77 0.46 10.90
C ALA A 106 -7.91 0.91 12.36
N LYS A 107 -6.81 1.37 12.94
CA LYS A 107 -6.75 1.87 14.32
C LYS A 107 -7.46 3.21 14.49
N ASN A 108 -7.27 4.15 13.56
CA ASN A 108 -7.77 5.52 13.67
C ASN A 108 -9.29 5.63 13.44
N LEU A 109 -9.84 4.79 12.55
CA LEU A 109 -11.24 4.86 12.13
C LEU A 109 -12.12 3.78 12.75
N ASP A 110 -11.57 2.91 13.58
CA ASP A 110 -12.29 1.75 14.12
C ASP A 110 -13.08 1.01 13.04
N ILE A 111 -12.38 0.65 11.96
CA ILE A 111 -12.97 0.05 10.75
C ILE A 111 -13.75 -1.22 11.12
N PRO A 112 -14.99 -1.39 10.66
CA PRO A 112 -15.72 -2.65 10.80
C PRO A 112 -14.95 -3.82 10.19
N GLY A 113 -14.62 -4.84 10.99
CA GLY A 113 -13.73 -5.94 10.61
C GLY A 113 -12.24 -5.60 10.70
N GLY A 114 -11.90 -4.42 11.19
CA GLY A 114 -10.54 -4.03 11.55
C GLY A 114 -9.55 -4.00 10.38
N PHE A 115 -8.31 -4.29 10.71
CA PHE A 115 -7.21 -4.35 9.73
C PHE A 115 -7.44 -5.42 8.65
N ASP A 116 -8.04 -6.55 8.97
CA ASP A 116 -8.27 -7.65 8.02
C ASP A 116 -9.24 -7.25 6.90
N ALA A 117 -10.27 -6.45 7.20
CA ALA A 117 -11.18 -5.93 6.19
C ALA A 117 -10.47 -5.00 5.20
N LEU A 118 -9.58 -4.13 5.69
CA LEU A 118 -8.72 -3.27 4.83
C LEU A 118 -7.75 -4.12 4.01
N LYS A 119 -7.07 -5.06 4.64
CA LYS A 119 -6.15 -5.98 3.96
C LYS A 119 -6.84 -6.72 2.82
N ALA A 120 -8.00 -7.30 3.06
CA ALA A 120 -8.77 -8.03 2.04
C ALA A 120 -9.14 -7.14 0.83
N LYS A 121 -9.38 -5.84 1.05
CA LYS A 121 -9.64 -4.88 -0.03
C LYS A 121 -8.39 -4.44 -0.78
N MET A 122 -7.24 -4.39 -0.11
CA MET A 122 -6.00 -3.83 -0.64
C MET A 122 -5.06 -4.87 -1.24
N THR A 123 -5.32 -6.16 -0.99
CA THR A 123 -4.48 -7.28 -1.45
C THR A 123 -5.28 -8.24 -2.32
N GLY A 124 -4.59 -9.08 -3.09
CA GLY A 124 -5.22 -10.07 -3.94
C GLY A 124 -5.72 -9.55 -5.30
N ALA A 125 -6.46 -10.40 -6.01
CA ALA A 125 -7.06 -10.07 -7.30
C ALA A 125 -8.18 -9.03 -7.09
N GLY A 126 -8.10 -7.90 -7.82
CA GLY A 126 -9.05 -6.80 -7.66
C GLY A 126 -8.75 -5.83 -6.53
N SER A 127 -7.51 -5.84 -6.04
CA SER A 127 -7.06 -4.91 -5.00
C SER A 127 -7.30 -3.44 -5.37
N ILE A 128 -7.79 -2.67 -4.39
CA ILE A 128 -8.07 -1.25 -4.53
C ILE A 128 -7.11 -0.41 -3.66
N SER A 129 -7.05 0.90 -3.93
CA SER A 129 -6.24 1.82 -3.12
C SER A 129 -6.81 1.98 -1.71
N LEU A 130 -5.94 2.37 -0.75
CA LEU A 130 -6.33 2.65 0.64
C LEU A 130 -7.50 3.63 0.73
N GLY A 131 -7.48 4.72 -0.06
CA GLY A 131 -8.57 5.70 -0.08
C GLY A 131 -9.91 5.08 -0.49
N LYS A 132 -9.92 4.25 -1.54
CA LYS A 132 -11.13 3.53 -1.96
C LYS A 132 -11.59 2.49 -0.94
N ALA A 133 -10.66 1.83 -0.27
CA ALA A 133 -11.00 0.91 0.80
C ALA A 133 -11.68 1.62 1.98
N ILE A 134 -11.19 2.82 2.35
CA ILE A 134 -11.81 3.68 3.37
C ILE A 134 -13.23 4.08 2.95
N GLU A 135 -13.42 4.56 1.71
CA GLU A 135 -14.75 4.94 1.20
C GLU A 135 -15.78 3.81 1.30
N GLN A 136 -15.33 2.57 1.07
CA GLN A 136 -16.21 1.40 1.14
C GLN A 136 -16.51 0.92 2.57
N LEU A 137 -15.51 1.00 3.47
CA LEU A 137 -15.62 0.46 4.82
C LEU A 137 -16.06 1.51 5.86
N SER A 138 -15.80 2.79 5.59
CA SER A 138 -16.16 3.93 6.44
C SER A 138 -16.64 5.10 5.59
N PRO A 139 -17.83 5.03 5.00
CA PRO A 139 -18.32 6.02 4.04
C PRO A 139 -18.49 7.43 4.64
N ASN A 140 -18.59 7.53 5.96
CA ASN A 140 -18.69 8.80 6.69
C ASN A 140 -17.33 9.45 6.96
N ALA A 141 -16.22 8.73 6.75
CA ALA A 141 -14.88 9.27 6.93
C ALA A 141 -14.41 10.03 5.69
N ASN A 142 -13.60 11.07 5.89
CA ASN A 142 -12.95 11.74 4.78
C ASN A 142 -11.75 10.92 4.31
N ALA A 143 -11.99 10.03 3.34
CA ALA A 143 -10.99 9.07 2.85
C ALA A 143 -9.69 9.73 2.38
N LYS A 144 -9.74 10.91 1.75
CA LYS A 144 -8.55 11.64 1.29
C LYS A 144 -7.71 12.13 2.46
N SER A 145 -8.34 12.71 3.47
CA SER A 145 -7.66 13.20 4.67
C SER A 145 -7.06 12.06 5.48
N GLU A 146 -7.82 10.98 5.70
CA GLU A 146 -7.36 9.83 6.45
C GLU A 146 -6.23 9.07 5.74
N THR A 147 -6.30 8.93 4.41
CA THR A 147 -5.20 8.36 3.61
C THR A 147 -3.92 9.19 3.75
N LYS A 148 -4.03 10.53 3.67
CA LYS A 148 -2.87 11.41 3.83
C LYS A 148 -2.25 11.28 5.22
N LYS A 149 -3.08 11.31 6.26
CA LYS A 149 -2.66 11.15 7.66
C LYS A 149 -1.96 9.80 7.88
N ALA A 150 -2.57 8.72 7.41
CA ALA A 150 -2.02 7.37 7.58
C ALA A 150 -0.68 7.18 6.83
N ASN A 151 -0.55 7.74 5.62
CA ASN A 151 0.71 7.70 4.89
C ASN A 151 1.82 8.49 5.60
N HIS A 152 1.48 9.62 6.23
CA HIS A 152 2.43 10.38 7.04
C HIS A 152 2.88 9.58 8.26
N GLN A 153 1.94 9.00 9.00
CA GLN A 153 2.23 8.15 10.15
C GLN A 153 3.12 6.95 9.76
N ALA A 154 2.81 6.31 8.62
CA ALA A 154 3.63 5.20 8.11
C ALA A 154 5.06 5.64 7.75
N ALA A 155 5.21 6.81 7.13
CA ALA A 155 6.51 7.35 6.81
C ALA A 155 7.34 7.69 8.07
N ASP A 156 6.71 8.23 9.08
CA ASP A 156 7.34 8.54 10.36
C ASP A 156 7.79 7.25 11.08
N ASP A 157 6.92 6.25 11.17
CA ASP A 157 7.25 4.95 11.77
C ASP A 157 8.43 4.27 11.05
N LEU A 158 8.47 4.32 9.71
CA LEU A 158 9.56 3.74 8.93
C LEU A 158 10.89 4.49 9.13
N ARG A 159 10.86 5.81 9.31
CA ARG A 159 12.07 6.59 9.62
C ARG A 159 12.59 6.29 11.02
N GLU A 160 11.71 6.30 12.03
CA GLU A 160 12.09 6.03 13.43
C GLU A 160 12.76 4.66 13.58
N THR A 161 12.30 3.69 12.81
CA THR A 161 12.81 2.32 12.89
C THR A 161 14.02 2.05 12.00
N SER A 162 14.42 3.02 11.16
CA SER A 162 15.60 2.92 10.26
C SER A 162 16.84 3.61 10.85
N SER A 163 16.72 4.26 12.00
CA SER A 163 17.79 4.93 12.74
C SER A 163 18.38 4.00 13.78
#